data_56fee65e0e061fe378afa303615e2565
#
_entry.id   56fee65e0e061fe378afa303615e2565
#
_cell.length_a   1.000
_cell.length_b   1.000
_cell.length_c   1.000
_cell.angle_alpha   90.00
_cell.angle_beta   90.00
_cell.angle_gamma   90.00
#
_symmetry.space_group_name_H-M   'P 1'
#
loop_
_entity.id
_entity.type
_entity.pdbx_description
1 polymer ?
#
loop_
_entity_poly.entity_id
_entity_poly.type
_entity_poly.pdbx_seq_one_letter_code
_entity_poly.pdbx_strand_id
1 'polypeptide(L)'
;MSTAARTPIKYPNAEYVPRNGLPNCRPIIAPASEGWTEPALFEWELRGEAWTDEHPHSEYNYVIEGQLFVEAGGVTIEAGAGEVVQVPPGAIGKYWAPVYARMLAIYGPSDGGASRKLGYEKL
;
A
#
# COMPACT_ATOMS: atom_id res chain seq x y z
N MET A 1 -0.83 -39.52 7.61
CA MET A 1 -0.72 -38.04 7.44
C MET A 1 -0.93 -37.71 5.98
N SER A 2 -1.87 -36.86 5.71
CA SER A 2 -2.09 -36.41 4.34
C SER A 2 -1.31 -35.13 4.06
N THR A 3 -0.76 -35.05 2.87
CA THR A 3 -0.09 -33.82 2.40
C THR A 3 -1.07 -33.08 1.53
N ALA A 4 -1.43 -31.87 1.93
CA ALA A 4 -2.30 -31.04 1.10
C ALA A 4 -1.58 -30.69 -0.20
N ALA A 5 -2.29 -30.73 -1.30
CA ALA A 5 -1.77 -30.30 -2.58
C ALA A 5 -1.46 -28.80 -2.52
N ARG A 6 -0.32 -28.40 -3.08
CA ARG A 6 0.10 -26.99 -3.17
C ARG A 6 -0.32 -26.47 -4.53
N THR A 7 -1.47 -25.83 -4.56
CA THR A 7 -2.06 -25.33 -5.80
C THR A 7 -2.01 -23.81 -5.85
N PRO A 8 -2.03 -23.22 -7.04
CA PRO A 8 -2.07 -21.77 -7.15
C PRO A 8 -3.38 -21.20 -6.62
N ILE A 9 -3.31 -19.97 -6.13
CA ILE A 9 -4.46 -19.24 -5.60
C ILE A 9 -4.67 -18.00 -6.47
N LYS A 10 -5.90 -17.77 -6.88
CA LYS A 10 -6.27 -16.60 -7.64
C LYS A 10 -7.06 -15.65 -6.75
N TYR A 11 -6.63 -14.40 -6.72
CA TYR A 11 -7.37 -13.32 -6.07
C TYR A 11 -8.07 -12.53 -7.18
N PRO A 12 -9.39 -12.64 -7.32
CA PRO A 12 -10.09 -12.02 -8.45
C PRO A 12 -10.11 -10.50 -8.33
N ASN A 13 -10.32 -9.84 -9.46
CA ASN A 13 -10.51 -8.40 -9.47
C ASN A 13 -11.78 -8.04 -8.67
N ALA A 14 -11.75 -6.90 -8.02
CA ALA A 14 -12.87 -6.39 -7.24
C ALA A 14 -12.90 -4.87 -7.27
N GLU A 15 -14.07 -4.31 -6.98
CA GLU A 15 -14.24 -2.88 -6.89
C GLU A 15 -13.52 -2.31 -5.66
N TYR A 16 -13.11 -1.06 -5.74
CA TYR A 16 -12.67 -0.34 -4.56
C TYR A 16 -13.83 -0.19 -3.58
N VAL A 17 -13.50 -0.24 -2.29
CA VAL A 17 -14.46 0.04 -1.25
C VAL A 17 -14.42 1.55 -0.97
N PRO A 18 -15.49 2.30 -1.27
CA PRO A 18 -15.53 3.73 -0.98
C PRO A 18 -15.44 3.96 0.53
N ARG A 19 -14.55 4.87 0.93
CA ARG A 19 -14.38 5.23 2.33
C ARG A 19 -14.30 6.75 2.43
N ASN A 20 -15.10 7.31 3.33
CA ASN A 20 -15.14 8.74 3.54
C ASN A 20 -13.85 9.20 4.25
N GLY A 21 -13.16 10.19 3.68
CA GLY A 21 -11.94 10.73 4.25
C GLY A 21 -10.71 9.82 4.13
N LEU A 22 -10.74 8.86 3.20
CA LEU A 22 -9.63 7.95 2.93
C LEU A 22 -9.51 7.72 1.43
N PRO A 23 -8.31 7.40 0.92
CA PRO A 23 -8.16 7.04 -0.49
C PRO A 23 -8.94 5.76 -0.82
N ASN A 24 -9.39 5.65 -2.06
CA ASN A 24 -10.03 4.42 -2.54
C ASN A 24 -9.03 3.27 -2.47
N CYS A 25 -9.48 2.14 -1.94
CA CYS A 25 -8.62 1.00 -1.67
C CYS A 25 -9.45 -0.29 -1.71
N ARG A 26 -8.80 -1.39 -2.12
CA ARG A 26 -9.36 -2.72 -1.91
C ARG A 26 -8.28 -3.63 -1.35
N PRO A 27 -8.55 -4.37 -0.26
CA PRO A 27 -7.62 -5.38 0.20
C PRO A 27 -7.66 -6.58 -0.74
N ILE A 28 -6.47 -7.13 -1.07
CA ILE A 28 -6.35 -8.38 -1.82
C ILE A 28 -6.00 -9.48 -0.83
N ILE A 29 -4.96 -9.26 -0.02
CA ILE A 29 -4.57 -10.14 1.08
C ILE A 29 -4.45 -9.25 2.31
N ALA A 30 -5.38 -9.39 3.24
CA ALA A 30 -5.35 -8.62 4.48
C ALA A 30 -4.25 -9.16 5.40
N PRO A 31 -3.59 -8.29 6.19
CA PRO A 31 -2.60 -8.75 7.15
C PRO A 31 -3.27 -9.57 8.27
N ALA A 32 -2.55 -10.57 8.79
CA ALA A 32 -3.00 -11.30 9.95
C ALA A 32 -3.02 -10.36 11.18
N SER A 33 -3.86 -10.67 12.16
CA SER A 33 -4.01 -9.84 13.36
C SER A 33 -2.78 -9.84 14.27
N GLU A 34 -1.99 -10.92 14.21
CA GLU A 34 -0.79 -11.09 15.03
C GLU A 34 0.32 -11.69 14.19
N GLY A 35 1.48 -11.07 14.14
CA GLY A 35 2.65 -11.51 13.43
C GLY A 35 2.35 -12.29 12.14
N TRP A 36 2.78 -11.80 11.00
CA TRP A 36 2.50 -12.44 9.71
C TRP A 36 3.79 -12.59 8.90
N THR A 37 3.92 -13.78 8.28
CA THR A 37 5.09 -14.15 7.50
C THR A 37 4.88 -13.95 6.01
N GLU A 38 3.63 -13.86 5.57
CA GLU A 38 3.27 -13.59 4.18
C GLU A 38 3.02 -12.10 4.01
N PRO A 39 3.31 -11.53 2.84
CA PRO A 39 3.01 -10.12 2.62
C PRO A 39 1.51 -9.86 2.56
N ALA A 40 1.09 -8.67 2.99
CA ALA A 40 -0.24 -8.17 2.73
C ALA A 40 -0.24 -7.41 1.40
N LEU A 41 -1.32 -7.48 0.66
CA LEU A 41 -1.46 -6.83 -0.64
C LEU A 41 -2.72 -5.99 -0.68
N PHE A 42 -2.57 -4.75 -1.14
CA PHE A 42 -3.70 -3.84 -1.35
C PHE A 42 -3.54 -3.14 -2.69
N GLU A 43 -4.64 -2.95 -3.38
CA GLU A 43 -4.64 -2.03 -4.51
C GLU A 43 -5.30 -0.74 -4.05
N TRP A 44 -4.73 0.41 -4.40
CA TRP A 44 -5.28 1.70 -4.00
C TRP A 44 -4.97 2.77 -5.03
N GLU A 45 -5.67 3.88 -4.93
CA GLU A 45 -5.49 4.99 -5.85
C GLU A 45 -5.55 6.33 -5.13
N LEU A 46 -4.90 7.31 -5.75
CA LEU A 46 -4.95 8.72 -5.35
C LEU A 46 -5.35 9.52 -6.58
N ARG A 47 -6.31 10.40 -6.40
CA ARG A 47 -6.79 11.27 -7.47
C ARG A 47 -6.93 12.69 -6.93
N GLY A 48 -5.89 13.52 -7.12
CA GLY A 48 -5.84 14.83 -6.51
C GLY A 48 -5.89 14.75 -4.99
N GLU A 49 -5.14 13.81 -4.42
CA GLU A 49 -5.19 13.49 -3.00
C GLU A 49 -3.80 13.25 -2.44
N ALA A 50 -3.66 13.38 -1.13
CA ALA A 50 -2.45 13.03 -0.40
C ALA A 50 -2.80 12.18 0.83
N TRP A 51 -1.92 11.23 1.14
CA TRP A 51 -2.06 10.31 2.26
C TRP A 51 -0.73 10.22 3.01
N THR A 52 -0.79 10.23 4.33
CA THR A 52 0.39 10.09 5.19
C THR A 52 0.16 9.02 6.24
N ASP A 53 1.11 8.10 6.35
CA ASP A 53 1.06 7.06 7.36
C ASP A 53 2.46 6.62 7.81
N GLU A 54 2.48 5.73 8.78
CA GLU A 54 3.70 5.12 9.30
C GLU A 54 3.43 3.65 9.59
N HIS A 55 4.30 2.78 9.11
CA HIS A 55 4.20 1.34 9.33
C HIS A 55 5.46 0.81 10.02
N PRO A 56 5.32 -0.18 10.91
CA PRO A 56 6.49 -0.83 11.51
C PRO A 56 7.19 -1.80 10.55
N HIS A 57 6.64 -2.01 9.36
CA HIS A 57 7.16 -2.89 8.33
C HIS A 57 7.41 -2.11 7.04
N SER A 58 8.09 -2.75 6.09
CA SER A 58 8.30 -2.15 4.76
C SER A 58 6.99 -2.03 4.01
N GLU A 59 6.89 -0.97 3.23
CA GLU A 59 5.83 -0.78 2.26
C GLU A 59 6.44 -0.56 0.89
N TYR A 60 6.01 -1.37 -0.09
CA TYR A 60 6.39 -1.22 -1.49
C TYR A 60 5.15 -0.81 -2.26
N ASN A 61 5.28 0.16 -3.15
CA ASN A 61 4.20 0.51 -4.06
C ASN A 61 4.68 0.36 -5.49
N TYR A 62 4.08 -0.57 -6.21
CA TYR A 62 4.26 -0.73 -7.65
C TYR A 62 3.23 0.15 -8.34
N VAL A 63 3.69 1.13 -9.10
CA VAL A 63 2.77 2.03 -9.81
C VAL A 63 2.25 1.31 -11.05
N ILE A 64 0.94 1.10 -11.10
CA ILE A 64 0.27 0.44 -12.22
C ILE A 64 -0.06 1.47 -13.28
N GLU A 65 -0.51 2.67 -12.86
CA GLU A 65 -1.00 3.69 -13.76
C GLU A 65 -0.79 5.07 -13.13
N GLY A 66 -0.51 6.07 -13.96
CA GLY A 66 -0.37 7.45 -13.50
C GLY A 66 1.00 7.75 -12.92
N GLN A 67 1.03 8.68 -11.99
CA GLN A 67 2.27 9.19 -11.43
C GLN A 67 2.13 9.47 -9.94
N LEU A 68 3.00 8.85 -9.16
CA LEU A 68 2.99 8.92 -7.71
C LEU A 68 4.19 9.72 -7.21
N PHE A 69 3.96 10.56 -6.23
CA PHE A 69 5.01 11.23 -5.47
C PHE A 69 5.04 10.67 -4.07
N VAL A 70 6.24 10.40 -3.55
CA VAL A 70 6.43 9.85 -2.20
C VAL A 70 7.54 10.61 -1.51
N GLU A 71 7.29 11.07 -0.29
CA GLU A 71 8.30 11.72 0.54
C GLU A 71 8.45 10.94 1.84
N ALA A 72 9.69 10.65 2.20
CA ALA A 72 10.04 10.07 3.49
C ALA A 72 11.46 10.48 3.82
N GLY A 73 11.74 10.78 5.09
CA GLY A 73 13.08 11.14 5.55
C GLY A 73 13.66 12.37 4.85
N GLY A 74 12.82 13.31 4.39
CA GLY A 74 13.25 14.51 3.69
C GLY A 74 13.59 14.31 2.22
N VAL A 75 13.36 13.11 1.67
CA VAL A 75 13.62 12.78 0.27
C VAL A 75 12.31 12.58 -0.46
N THR A 76 12.12 13.26 -1.58
CA THR A 76 10.94 13.10 -2.44
C THR A 76 11.31 12.33 -3.68
N ILE A 77 10.53 11.31 -3.98
CA ILE A 77 10.68 10.46 -5.16
C ILE A 77 9.42 10.56 -6.00
N GLU A 78 9.61 10.57 -7.32
CA GLU A 78 8.54 10.51 -8.29
C GLU A 78 8.62 9.17 -9.01
N ALA A 79 7.49 8.46 -9.14
CA ALA A 79 7.43 7.16 -9.78
C ALA A 79 6.26 7.09 -10.75
N GLY A 80 6.54 6.62 -11.95
CA GLY A 80 5.54 6.39 -12.99
C GLY A 80 5.22 4.90 -13.14
N ALA A 81 4.32 4.58 -14.08
CA ALA A 81 3.90 3.21 -14.34
C ALA A 81 5.10 2.27 -14.55
N GLY A 82 5.07 1.14 -13.88
CA GLY A 82 6.14 0.14 -13.96
C GLY A 82 7.26 0.33 -12.93
N GLU A 83 7.23 1.40 -12.14
CA GLU A 83 8.25 1.67 -11.13
C GLU A 83 7.77 1.32 -9.73
N VAL A 84 8.72 1.01 -8.86
CA VAL A 84 8.46 0.63 -7.47
C VAL A 84 9.13 1.62 -6.54
N VAL A 85 8.41 2.06 -5.52
CA VAL A 85 8.95 2.89 -4.45
C VAL A 85 8.84 2.14 -3.14
N GLN A 86 9.89 2.14 -2.35
CA GLN A 86 9.88 1.56 -1.01
C GLN A 86 9.94 2.65 0.05
N VAL A 87 9.05 2.54 1.05
CA VAL A 87 9.16 3.29 2.30
C VAL A 87 9.63 2.31 3.37
N PRO A 88 10.81 2.55 3.98
CA PRO A 88 11.37 1.61 4.95
C PRO A 88 10.54 1.52 6.24
N PRO A 89 10.74 0.44 7.03
CA PRO A 89 10.05 0.32 8.31
C PRO A 89 10.32 1.52 9.22
N GLY A 90 9.28 2.01 9.88
CA GLY A 90 9.37 3.10 10.84
C GLY A 90 9.44 4.49 10.24
N ALA A 91 9.52 4.61 8.92
CA ALA A 91 9.52 5.92 8.28
C ALA A 91 8.09 6.43 8.10
N ILE A 92 7.93 7.74 8.24
CA ILE A 92 6.67 8.40 7.91
C ILE A 92 6.67 8.66 6.41
N GLY A 93 5.73 8.05 5.70
CA GLY A 93 5.58 8.20 4.27
C GLY A 93 4.41 9.11 3.92
N LYS A 94 4.69 10.11 3.08
CA LYS A 94 3.64 10.92 2.48
C LYS A 94 3.55 10.57 1.01
N TYR A 95 2.35 10.23 0.58
CA TYR A 95 2.04 9.81 -0.80
C TYR A 95 1.07 10.81 -1.39
N TRP A 96 1.32 11.27 -2.61
CA TRP A 96 0.35 12.15 -3.26
C TRP A 96 0.39 11.98 -4.77
N ALA A 97 -0.74 12.29 -5.39
CA ALA A 97 -0.89 12.34 -6.83
C ALA A 97 -1.75 13.55 -7.18
N PRO A 98 -1.15 14.62 -7.72
CA PRO A 98 -1.93 15.81 -8.11
C PRO A 98 -2.98 15.50 -9.18
N VAL A 99 -2.73 14.51 -10.03
CA VAL A 99 -3.67 14.09 -11.08
C VAL A 99 -4.22 12.71 -10.74
N TYR A 100 -3.39 11.66 -10.85
CA TYR A 100 -3.83 10.28 -10.63
C TYR A 100 -2.65 9.34 -10.46
N ALA A 101 -2.80 8.39 -9.56
CA ALA A 101 -1.91 7.23 -9.46
C ALA A 101 -2.70 6.03 -8.93
N ARG A 102 -2.43 4.87 -9.52
CA ARG A 102 -2.97 3.59 -9.07
C ARG A 102 -1.82 2.66 -8.75
N MET A 103 -1.82 2.07 -7.58
CA MET A 103 -0.70 1.31 -7.06
C MET A 103 -1.13 -0.05 -6.54
N LEU A 104 -0.22 -1.02 -6.63
CA LEU A 104 -0.26 -2.23 -5.82
C LEU A 104 0.69 -2.02 -4.65
N ALA A 105 0.13 -1.98 -3.45
CA ALA A 105 0.91 -1.87 -2.22
C ALA A 105 1.20 -3.26 -1.67
N ILE A 106 2.45 -3.49 -1.29
CA ILE A 106 2.94 -4.75 -0.74
C ILE A 106 3.57 -4.43 0.61
N TYR A 107 3.04 -5.05 1.67
CA TYR A 107 3.47 -4.77 3.04
C TYR A 107 4.06 -6.00 3.71
N GLY A 108 5.04 -5.78 4.55
CA GLY A 108 5.60 -6.77 5.44
C GLY A 108 6.60 -7.71 4.84
N PRO A 109 6.84 -8.87 5.48
CA PRO A 109 6.15 -9.40 6.67
C PRO A 109 6.36 -8.53 7.93
N SER A 110 5.58 -8.79 8.96
CA SER A 110 5.56 -7.95 10.16
C SER A 110 5.37 -8.80 11.43
N ASP A 111 5.81 -8.25 12.56
CA ASP A 111 5.57 -8.85 13.88
C ASP A 111 4.17 -8.52 14.41
N GLY A 112 3.35 -7.84 13.62
CA GLY A 112 2.00 -7.45 14.03
C GLY A 112 1.92 -6.08 14.68
N GLY A 113 3.01 -5.31 14.68
CA GLY A 113 3.02 -3.95 15.21
C GLY A 113 2.02 -3.06 14.49
N ALA A 114 1.53 -2.05 15.20
CA ALA A 114 0.46 -1.18 14.70
C ALA A 114 0.97 -0.17 13.68
N SER A 115 0.21 0.02 12.62
CA SER A 115 0.39 1.12 11.67
C SER A 115 -0.35 2.36 12.20
N ARG A 116 0.11 3.55 11.81
CA ARG A 116 -0.51 4.81 12.21
C ARG A 116 -0.94 5.60 10.97
N LYS A 117 -2.21 5.96 10.94
CA LYS A 117 -2.75 6.86 9.92
C LYS A 117 -2.54 8.29 10.40
N LEU A 118 -1.78 9.08 9.65
CA LEU A 118 -1.37 10.40 10.08
C LEU A 118 -2.08 11.53 9.35
N GLY A 119 -2.56 11.31 8.13
CA GLY A 119 -3.26 12.37 7.43
C GLY A 119 -3.84 11.97 6.09
N TYR A 120 -4.88 12.67 5.71
CA TYR A 120 -5.50 12.59 4.39
C TYR A 120 -5.95 13.99 4.00
N GLU A 121 -5.66 14.39 2.77
CA GLU A 121 -6.14 15.67 2.25
C GLU A 121 -6.43 15.58 0.76
N LYS A 122 -7.41 16.37 0.33
CA LYS A 122 -7.65 16.62 -1.10
C LYS A 122 -6.78 17.80 -1.53
N LEU A 123 -6.12 17.64 -2.64
CA LEU A 123 -5.23 18.66 -3.19
C LEU A 123 -6.00 19.64 -4.06
#